data_20b28eac2a8dc484b8366a0a879f8306
#
_entry.id   20b28eac2a8dc484b8366a0a879f8306
#
_cell.length_a   1.000
_cell.length_b   1.000
_cell.length_c   1.000
_cell.angle_alpha   90.00
_cell.angle_beta   90.00
_cell.angle_gamma   90.00
#
_symmetry.space_group_name_H-M   'P 1'
#
loop_
_entity.id
_entity.type
_entity.pdbx_description
1 polymer ?
#
loop_
_entity_poly.entity_id
_entity_poly.type
_entity_poly.pdbx_seq_one_letter_code
_entity_poly.pdbx_strand_id
1 'polypeptide(L)'
;MTEMTGIKQLKEMIENSDNIVFFGGAGVSTESGIPDFRSVDGIYHQKYDYPPETILSHTFYMRRPEEFFRFYRDKLIYPDAKPNAAHKVLAQLEREGRLKAVVTQNIDGLHQAAGSKKVLELHGSTLRNYCEKCHKFYGIDAIMNSTGIPTCDCGGRIKPDVVLYEEGLDQGILSEAVRVISE
;
A
#
# COMPACT_ATOMS: atom_id res chain seq x y z
N MET A 1 22.28 25.20 3.92
CA MET A 1 21.51 25.95 4.95
C MET A 1 19.98 25.80 4.79
N THR A 2 19.44 25.56 3.61
CA THR A 2 17.99 25.43 3.35
C THR A 2 17.34 24.18 3.94
N GLU A 3 18.01 23.05 3.94
CA GLU A 3 17.46 21.74 4.40
C GLU A 3 17.23 21.70 5.91
N MET A 4 18.18 22.17 6.70
CA MET A 4 18.04 22.31 8.15
C MET A 4 16.88 23.25 8.56
N THR A 5 16.59 24.26 7.73
CA THR A 5 15.48 25.20 7.99
C THR A 5 14.11 24.51 7.81
N GLY A 6 13.96 23.67 6.74
CA GLY A 6 12.71 22.95 6.49
C GLY A 6 12.39 21.90 7.56
N ILE A 7 13.40 21.14 8.02
CA ILE A 7 13.22 20.16 9.10
C ILE A 7 12.78 20.86 10.41
N LYS A 8 13.39 22.00 10.74
CA LYS A 8 13.02 22.77 11.93
C LYS A 8 11.58 23.28 11.85
N GLN A 9 11.19 23.82 10.69
CA GLN A 9 9.81 24.27 10.48
C GLN A 9 8.81 23.14 10.60
N LEU A 10 9.07 21.96 9.98
CA LEU A 10 8.22 20.79 10.09
C LEU A 10 8.07 20.34 11.55
N LYS A 11 9.17 20.32 12.29
CA LYS A 11 9.15 19.98 13.71
C LYS A 11 8.27 20.93 14.51
N GLU A 12 8.42 22.24 14.33
CA GLU A 12 7.60 23.26 14.99
C GLU A 12 6.11 23.11 14.61
N MET A 13 5.79 22.83 13.34
CA MET A 13 4.41 22.59 12.91
C MET A 13 3.83 21.35 13.59
N ILE A 14 4.58 20.26 13.67
CA ILE A 14 4.16 19.04 14.35
C ILE A 14 3.97 19.31 15.84
N GLU A 15 4.90 19.99 16.51
CA GLU A 15 4.82 20.31 17.95
C GLU A 15 3.63 21.18 18.33
N ASN A 16 3.22 22.07 17.42
CA ASN A 16 2.09 23.00 17.62
C ASN A 16 0.75 22.48 17.07
N SER A 17 0.67 21.24 16.61
CA SER A 17 -0.54 20.64 16.05
C SER A 17 -1.00 19.43 16.86
N ASP A 18 -2.28 19.33 17.12
CA ASP A 18 -2.95 18.22 17.79
C ASP A 18 -4.05 17.56 16.90
N ASN A 19 -4.17 18.04 15.66
CA ASN A 19 -5.06 17.51 14.63
C ASN A 19 -4.27 17.23 13.33
N ILE A 20 -3.40 16.21 13.37
CA ILE A 20 -2.53 15.85 12.26
C ILE A 20 -3.16 14.70 11.48
N VAL A 21 -3.19 14.82 10.15
CA VAL A 21 -3.47 13.72 9.23
C VAL A 21 -2.24 13.53 8.33
N PHE A 22 -1.76 12.29 8.23
CA PHE A 22 -0.71 11.95 7.28
C PHE A 22 -1.34 11.42 5.98
N PHE A 23 -0.94 12.00 4.85
CA PHE A 23 -1.27 11.48 3.52
C PHE A 23 0.01 11.10 2.79
N GLY A 24 0.16 9.84 2.41
CA GLY A 24 1.41 9.34 1.83
C GLY A 24 1.26 8.27 0.77
N GLY A 25 2.34 8.07 0.03
CA GLY A 25 2.48 7.09 -1.02
C GLY A 25 3.81 6.34 -0.92
N ALA A 26 4.23 5.68 -2.00
CA ALA A 26 5.34 4.72 -2.04
C ALA A 26 6.69 5.30 -1.54
N GLY A 27 6.92 6.61 -1.69
CA GLY A 27 8.13 7.27 -1.19
C GLY A 27 8.36 7.11 0.31
N VAL A 28 7.32 6.90 1.14
CA VAL A 28 7.51 6.67 2.58
C VAL A 28 8.12 5.31 2.89
N SER A 29 8.02 4.34 1.98
CA SER A 29 8.51 2.96 2.17
C SER A 29 9.86 2.67 1.51
N THR A 30 10.49 3.65 0.83
CA THR A 30 11.78 3.46 0.16
C THR A 30 12.90 3.12 1.14
N GLU A 31 12.94 3.75 2.32
CA GLU A 31 13.88 3.39 3.40
C GLU A 31 13.57 2.05 4.08
N SER A 32 12.46 1.42 3.73
CA SER A 32 12.11 0.06 4.13
C SER A 32 12.52 -0.99 3.08
N GLY A 33 13.18 -0.57 2.00
CA GLY A 33 13.62 -1.43 0.91
C GLY A 33 12.54 -1.71 -0.15
N ILE A 34 11.41 -1.01 -0.11
CA ILE A 34 10.36 -1.12 -1.12
C ILE A 34 10.56 0.01 -2.14
N PRO A 35 10.89 -0.28 -3.42
CA PRO A 35 11.04 0.75 -4.43
C PRO A 35 9.71 1.48 -4.67
N ASP A 36 9.78 2.77 -4.92
CA ASP A 36 8.61 3.49 -5.40
C ASP A 36 8.34 3.19 -6.89
N PHE A 37 7.31 3.80 -7.45
CA PHE A 37 6.92 3.52 -8.83
C PHE A 37 7.70 4.35 -9.87
N ARG A 38 8.12 5.57 -9.56
CA ARG A 38 8.54 6.60 -10.52
C ARG A 38 9.97 7.07 -10.40
N SER A 39 10.66 6.80 -9.30
CA SER A 39 12.07 7.16 -9.15
C SER A 39 12.96 6.42 -10.16
N VAL A 40 14.22 6.81 -10.29
CA VAL A 40 15.16 6.20 -11.23
C VAL A 40 15.31 4.69 -11.03
N ASP A 41 15.20 4.23 -9.77
CA ASP A 41 15.24 2.81 -9.38
C ASP A 41 13.83 2.21 -9.20
N GLY A 42 12.79 2.97 -9.53
CA GLY A 42 11.40 2.59 -9.35
C GLY A 42 10.93 1.50 -10.31
N ILE A 43 9.77 0.93 -9.99
CA ILE A 43 9.19 -0.22 -10.73
C ILE A 43 9.00 0.12 -12.21
N TYR A 44 8.66 1.37 -12.55
CA TYR A 44 8.43 1.78 -13.94
C TYR A 44 9.68 1.81 -14.81
N HIS A 45 10.87 1.84 -14.23
CA HIS A 45 12.13 1.81 -14.97
C HIS A 45 12.70 0.39 -15.14
N GLN A 46 12.05 -0.63 -14.60
CA GLN A 46 12.47 -2.02 -14.76
C GLN A 46 11.99 -2.58 -16.11
N LYS A 47 12.85 -3.41 -16.76
CA LYS A 47 12.52 -3.99 -18.06
C LYS A 47 11.57 -5.19 -17.90
N TYR A 48 10.35 -5.03 -18.41
CA TYR A 48 9.35 -6.07 -18.60
C TYR A 48 8.82 -6.01 -20.02
N ASP A 49 8.14 -7.09 -20.44
CA ASP A 49 7.52 -7.17 -21.77
C ASP A 49 6.39 -6.14 -21.96
N TYR A 50 5.81 -5.68 -20.85
CA TYR A 50 4.75 -4.67 -20.79
C TYR A 50 5.07 -3.64 -19.71
N PRO A 51 4.61 -2.39 -19.86
CA PRO A 51 4.70 -1.40 -18.80
C PRO A 51 3.99 -1.87 -17.52
N PRO A 52 4.51 -1.57 -16.31
CA PRO A 52 3.89 -1.97 -15.05
C PRO A 52 2.42 -1.56 -14.92
N GLU A 53 2.03 -0.38 -15.42
CA GLU A 53 0.64 0.08 -15.42
C GLU A 53 -0.27 -0.83 -16.26
N THR A 54 0.26 -1.37 -17.35
CA THR A 54 -0.47 -2.34 -18.18
C THR A 54 -0.64 -3.65 -17.44
N ILE A 55 0.44 -4.18 -16.83
CA ILE A 55 0.41 -5.46 -16.09
C ILE A 55 -0.54 -5.35 -14.88
N LEU A 56 -0.52 -4.21 -14.19
CA LEU A 56 -1.34 -3.95 -13.00
C LEU A 56 -2.76 -3.44 -13.33
N SER A 57 -3.23 -3.60 -14.57
CA SER A 57 -4.60 -3.27 -14.94
C SER A 57 -5.56 -4.45 -14.74
N HIS A 58 -6.84 -4.13 -14.49
CA HIS A 58 -7.91 -5.14 -14.42
C HIS A 58 -8.00 -5.97 -15.71
N THR A 59 -7.91 -5.30 -16.85
CA THR A 59 -7.94 -5.97 -18.16
C THR A 59 -6.80 -6.98 -18.32
N PHE A 60 -5.58 -6.65 -17.89
CA PHE A 60 -4.45 -7.56 -17.98
C PHE A 60 -4.61 -8.73 -17.00
N TYR A 61 -5.02 -8.46 -15.76
CA TYR A 61 -5.34 -9.46 -14.76
C TYR A 61 -6.36 -10.49 -15.27
N MET A 62 -7.37 -10.04 -15.99
CA MET A 62 -8.39 -10.92 -16.56
C MET A 62 -7.89 -11.74 -17.73
N ARG A 63 -7.08 -11.14 -18.63
CA ARG A 63 -6.64 -11.78 -19.88
C ARG A 63 -5.37 -12.60 -19.75
N ARG A 64 -4.47 -12.21 -18.84
CA ARG A 64 -3.15 -12.81 -18.66
C ARG A 64 -2.83 -13.02 -17.17
N PRO A 65 -3.67 -13.77 -16.44
CA PRO A 65 -3.53 -13.90 -15.00
C PRO A 65 -2.21 -14.53 -14.56
N GLU A 66 -1.64 -15.47 -15.31
CA GLU A 66 -0.35 -16.09 -14.97
C GLU A 66 0.79 -15.07 -14.99
N GLU A 67 0.85 -14.22 -16.01
CA GLU A 67 1.86 -13.16 -16.12
C GLU A 67 1.65 -12.08 -15.03
N PHE A 68 0.37 -11.72 -14.77
CA PHE A 68 0.03 -10.83 -13.67
C PHE A 68 0.56 -11.34 -12.34
N PHE A 69 0.27 -12.59 -11.96
CA PHE A 69 0.70 -13.15 -10.68
C PHE A 69 2.20 -13.37 -10.59
N ARG A 70 2.88 -13.66 -11.70
CA ARG A 70 4.35 -13.71 -11.75
C ARG A 70 4.94 -12.33 -11.40
N PHE A 71 4.46 -11.27 -12.07
CA PHE A 71 4.88 -9.89 -11.80
C PHE A 71 4.52 -9.46 -10.37
N TYR A 72 3.30 -9.76 -9.94
CA TYR A 72 2.79 -9.37 -8.63
C TYR A 72 3.66 -9.94 -7.49
N ARG A 73 4.02 -11.23 -7.55
CA ARG A 73 4.91 -11.85 -6.56
C ARG A 73 6.32 -11.27 -6.59
N ASP A 74 6.85 -10.98 -7.78
CA ASP A 74 8.21 -10.50 -7.97
C ASP A 74 8.38 -9.03 -7.55
N LYS A 75 7.35 -8.20 -7.76
CA LYS A 75 7.49 -6.74 -7.69
C LYS A 75 6.61 -6.02 -6.67
N LEU A 76 5.57 -6.65 -6.16
CA LEU A 76 4.65 -5.98 -5.24
C LEU A 76 4.65 -6.56 -3.83
N ILE A 77 5.30 -7.69 -3.60
CA ILE A 77 5.34 -8.35 -2.30
C ILE A 77 6.75 -8.32 -1.75
N TYR A 78 6.90 -7.71 -0.57
CA TYR A 78 8.17 -7.54 0.15
C TYR A 78 8.04 -8.08 1.58
N PRO A 79 8.10 -9.40 1.79
CA PRO A 79 7.78 -10.03 3.08
C PRO A 79 8.77 -9.67 4.18
N ASP A 80 9.99 -9.31 3.84
CA ASP A 80 11.06 -8.97 4.79
C ASP A 80 11.11 -7.46 5.11
N ALA A 81 10.30 -6.64 4.44
CA ALA A 81 10.28 -5.21 4.67
C ALA A 81 9.78 -4.90 6.11
N LYS A 82 10.44 -3.95 6.75
CA LYS A 82 10.12 -3.53 8.12
C LYS A 82 9.81 -2.04 8.16
N PRO A 83 8.93 -1.62 9.09
CA PRO A 83 8.66 -0.20 9.29
C PRO A 83 9.94 0.60 9.55
N ASN A 84 10.12 1.67 8.81
CA ASN A 84 11.22 2.63 9.00
C ASN A 84 10.87 3.70 10.05
N ALA A 85 11.75 4.69 10.21
CA ALA A 85 11.59 5.76 11.20
C ALA A 85 10.29 6.57 10.99
N ALA A 86 9.91 6.86 9.73
CA ALA A 86 8.70 7.62 9.43
C ALA A 86 7.44 6.87 9.91
N HIS A 87 7.31 5.58 9.58
CA HIS A 87 6.19 4.76 10.06
C HIS A 87 6.08 4.74 11.59
N LYS A 88 7.24 4.59 12.28
CA LYS A 88 7.28 4.53 13.76
C LYS A 88 6.89 5.85 14.41
N VAL A 89 7.35 6.98 13.87
CA VAL A 89 6.98 8.31 14.35
C VAL A 89 5.50 8.58 14.16
N LEU A 90 4.92 8.22 13.02
CA LEU A 90 3.47 8.36 12.78
C LEU A 90 2.65 7.55 13.80
N ALA A 91 3.05 6.29 14.04
CA ALA A 91 2.40 5.47 15.05
C ALA A 91 2.57 6.03 16.48
N GLN A 92 3.68 6.70 16.78
CA GLN A 92 3.87 7.38 18.05
C GLN A 92 2.95 8.59 18.18
N LEU A 93 2.88 9.46 17.17
CA LEU A 93 2.00 10.63 17.17
C LEU A 93 0.52 10.24 17.31
N GLU A 94 0.11 9.10 16.74
CA GLU A 94 -1.23 8.54 16.93
C GLU A 94 -1.47 8.11 18.38
N ARG A 95 -0.52 7.40 19.00
CA ARG A 95 -0.60 7.02 20.44
C ARG A 95 -0.68 8.24 21.38
N GLU A 96 -0.02 9.33 21.01
CA GLU A 96 -0.06 10.61 21.74
C GLU A 96 -1.37 11.39 21.49
N GLY A 97 -2.27 10.88 20.63
CA GLY A 97 -3.54 11.52 20.30
C GLY A 97 -3.45 12.68 19.33
N ARG A 98 -2.26 12.97 18.79
CA ARG A 98 -1.97 14.11 17.90
C ARG A 98 -2.23 13.78 16.43
N LEU A 99 -1.91 12.56 15.98
CA LEU A 99 -2.24 12.09 14.62
C LEU A 99 -3.58 11.36 14.64
N LYS A 100 -4.51 11.84 13.82
CA LYS A 100 -5.89 11.35 13.76
C LYS A 100 -6.07 10.18 12.80
N ALA A 101 -5.31 10.18 11.71
CA ALA A 101 -5.32 9.08 10.73
C ALA A 101 -4.07 9.09 9.86
N VAL A 102 -3.74 7.91 9.34
CA VAL A 102 -2.86 7.71 8.20
C VAL A 102 -3.74 7.42 6.99
N VAL A 103 -3.68 8.25 5.97
CA VAL A 103 -4.26 8.00 4.66
C VAL A 103 -3.13 7.58 3.73
N THR A 104 -3.18 6.36 3.20
CA THR A 104 -2.07 5.82 2.42
C THR A 104 -2.51 5.25 1.09
N GLN A 105 -1.69 5.46 0.07
CA GLN A 105 -1.78 4.78 -1.22
C GLN A 105 -1.01 3.44 -1.22
N ASN A 106 -0.22 3.19 -0.17
CA ASN A 106 0.59 1.99 -0.07
C ASN A 106 -0.25 0.76 0.29
N ILE A 107 0.20 -0.37 -0.21
CA ILE A 107 -0.43 -1.69 -0.03
C ILE A 107 0.42 -2.63 0.84
N ASP A 108 1.52 -2.13 1.41
CA ASP A 108 2.57 -2.91 2.08
C ASP A 108 2.26 -3.28 3.54
N GLY A 109 1.30 -2.61 4.18
CA GLY A 109 0.93 -2.86 5.58
C GLY A 109 1.93 -2.33 6.61
N LEU A 110 2.96 -1.55 6.22
CA LEU A 110 4.02 -1.11 7.13
C LEU A 110 3.54 -0.11 8.20
N HIS A 111 2.51 0.68 7.92
CA HIS A 111 1.91 1.56 8.93
C HIS A 111 1.29 0.75 10.07
N GLN A 112 0.51 -0.29 9.75
CA GLN A 112 -0.06 -1.19 10.75
C GLN A 112 1.04 -1.97 11.50
N ALA A 113 2.06 -2.45 10.79
CA ALA A 113 3.21 -3.13 11.38
C ALA A 113 4.01 -2.22 12.34
N ALA A 114 4.01 -0.90 12.12
CA ALA A 114 4.59 0.09 13.04
C ALA A 114 3.73 0.34 14.28
N GLY A 115 2.46 -0.07 14.26
CA GLY A 115 1.51 0.09 15.35
C GLY A 115 0.44 1.16 15.14
N SER A 116 0.35 1.80 13.96
CA SER A 116 -0.77 2.68 13.61
C SER A 116 -2.08 1.90 13.58
N LYS A 117 -3.15 2.49 14.12
CA LYS A 117 -4.48 1.87 14.26
C LYS A 117 -5.47 2.37 13.22
N LYS A 118 -5.51 3.68 13.00
CA LYS A 118 -6.39 4.28 12.01
C LYS A 118 -5.64 4.52 10.71
N VAL A 119 -5.59 3.47 9.88
CA VAL A 119 -4.94 3.49 8.56
C VAL A 119 -6.01 3.31 7.48
N LEU A 120 -6.15 4.29 6.63
CA LEU A 120 -7.08 4.31 5.50
C LEU A 120 -6.30 3.95 4.23
N GLU A 121 -6.42 2.69 3.81
CA GLU A 121 -5.70 2.13 2.67
C GLU A 121 -6.49 2.36 1.38
N LEU A 122 -6.21 3.45 0.67
CA LEU A 122 -6.95 3.84 -0.55
C LEU A 122 -6.87 2.79 -1.67
N HIS A 123 -5.77 2.04 -1.72
CA HIS A 123 -5.52 1.04 -2.76
C HIS A 123 -5.57 -0.41 -2.23
N GLY A 124 -6.09 -0.62 -1.02
CA GLY A 124 -6.16 -1.94 -0.41
C GLY A 124 -4.83 -2.43 0.18
N SER A 125 -4.63 -3.75 0.22
CA SER A 125 -3.45 -4.35 0.86
C SER A 125 -3.05 -5.69 0.23
N THR A 126 -1.74 -5.94 0.11
CA THR A 126 -1.20 -7.25 -0.29
C THR A 126 -1.45 -8.34 0.77
N LEU A 127 -1.71 -7.95 2.01
CA LEU A 127 -1.92 -8.86 3.13
C LEU A 127 -3.32 -9.51 3.15
N ARG A 128 -4.26 -8.95 2.38
CA ARG A 128 -5.62 -9.46 2.24
C ARG A 128 -5.86 -9.93 0.82
N ASN A 129 -6.45 -11.10 0.69
CA ASN A 129 -6.77 -11.68 -0.60
C ASN A 129 -8.10 -12.43 -0.48
N TYR A 130 -8.92 -12.45 -1.52
CA TYR A 130 -10.24 -13.05 -1.47
C TYR A 130 -10.50 -13.92 -2.71
N CYS A 131 -11.20 -15.02 -2.50
CA CYS A 131 -11.71 -15.81 -3.60
C CYS A 131 -12.80 -15.04 -4.35
N GLU A 132 -12.66 -14.86 -5.65
CA GLU A 132 -13.66 -14.16 -6.49
C GLU A 132 -15.02 -14.90 -6.54
N LYS A 133 -15.07 -16.21 -6.22
CA LYS A 133 -16.30 -17.02 -6.29
C LYS A 133 -17.02 -17.14 -4.96
N CYS A 134 -16.32 -17.44 -3.87
CA CYS A 134 -16.93 -17.72 -2.56
C CYS A 134 -16.57 -16.70 -1.48
N HIS A 135 -15.78 -15.68 -1.82
CA HIS A 135 -15.32 -14.60 -0.94
C HIS A 135 -14.53 -15.05 0.31
N LYS A 136 -14.06 -16.32 0.32
CA LYS A 136 -13.20 -16.81 1.40
C LYS A 136 -11.93 -15.97 1.46
N PHE A 137 -11.58 -15.54 2.67
CA PHE A 137 -10.36 -14.77 2.95
C PHE A 137 -9.13 -15.67 2.89
N TYR A 138 -8.02 -15.09 2.41
CA TYR A 138 -6.69 -15.67 2.37
C TYR A 138 -5.63 -14.63 2.77
N GLY A 139 -4.65 -15.03 3.57
CA GLY A 139 -3.46 -14.22 3.82
C GLY A 139 -2.51 -14.20 2.61
N ILE A 140 -1.43 -13.45 2.75
CA ILE A 140 -0.40 -13.29 1.69
C ILE A 140 0.23 -14.63 1.28
N ASP A 141 0.33 -15.58 2.20
CA ASP A 141 0.93 -16.91 1.96
C ASP A 141 0.24 -17.68 0.84
N ALA A 142 -1.07 -17.50 0.67
CA ALA A 142 -1.81 -18.13 -0.42
C ALA A 142 -1.36 -17.66 -1.81
N ILE A 143 -0.86 -16.42 -1.90
CA ILE A 143 -0.27 -15.88 -3.12
C ILE A 143 1.19 -16.33 -3.26
N MET A 144 1.99 -16.18 -2.18
CA MET A 144 3.43 -16.44 -2.20
C MET A 144 3.77 -17.91 -2.42
N ASN A 145 3.02 -18.82 -1.79
CA ASN A 145 3.25 -20.27 -1.87
C ASN A 145 2.59 -20.94 -3.09
N SER A 146 1.82 -20.16 -3.88
CA SER A 146 1.20 -20.68 -5.10
C SER A 146 2.14 -20.60 -6.30
N THR A 147 2.00 -21.55 -7.22
CA THR A 147 2.58 -21.51 -8.57
C THR A 147 1.47 -21.15 -9.56
N GLY A 148 1.77 -20.28 -10.54
CA GLY A 148 0.76 -19.84 -11.50
C GLY A 148 -0.35 -19.00 -10.86
N ILE A 149 -1.61 -19.35 -11.12
CA ILE A 149 -2.78 -18.63 -10.64
C ILE A 149 -3.23 -19.18 -9.27
N PRO A 150 -3.23 -18.36 -8.19
CA PRO A 150 -3.71 -18.80 -6.89
C PRO A 150 -5.20 -19.20 -6.97
N THR A 151 -5.52 -20.41 -6.51
CA THR A 151 -6.87 -20.97 -6.64
C THR A 151 -7.39 -21.44 -5.27
N CYS A 152 -8.65 -21.12 -5.00
CA CYS A 152 -9.40 -21.54 -3.82
C CYS A 152 -9.88 -22.98 -3.96
N ASP A 153 -10.15 -23.65 -2.82
CA ASP A 153 -10.74 -25.00 -2.77
C ASP A 153 -12.07 -25.10 -3.54
N CYS A 154 -12.80 -24.01 -3.69
CA CYS A 154 -14.03 -23.96 -4.48
C CYS A 154 -13.80 -23.83 -6.00
N GLY A 155 -12.55 -23.82 -6.45
CA GLY A 155 -12.14 -23.62 -7.84
C GLY A 155 -12.15 -22.15 -8.31
N GLY A 156 -12.46 -21.20 -7.43
CA GLY A 156 -12.39 -19.77 -7.75
C GLY A 156 -10.95 -19.25 -7.65
N ARG A 157 -10.61 -18.24 -8.48
CA ARG A 157 -9.34 -17.55 -8.40
C ARG A 157 -9.27 -16.71 -7.13
N ILE A 158 -8.09 -16.63 -6.50
CA ILE A 158 -7.85 -15.77 -5.35
C ILE A 158 -7.28 -14.45 -5.88
N LYS A 159 -8.04 -13.35 -5.73
CA LYS A 159 -7.62 -12.00 -6.12
C LYS A 159 -7.05 -11.27 -4.91
N PRO A 160 -5.89 -10.60 -5.05
CA PRO A 160 -5.43 -9.65 -4.03
C PRO A 160 -6.44 -8.52 -3.82
N ASP A 161 -6.62 -8.12 -2.56
CA ASP A 161 -7.41 -6.93 -2.18
C ASP A 161 -6.62 -5.65 -2.47
N VAL A 162 -6.22 -5.51 -3.71
CA VAL A 162 -5.49 -4.36 -4.23
C VAL A 162 -6.26 -3.79 -5.41
N VAL A 163 -6.45 -2.47 -5.38
CA VAL A 163 -7.10 -1.74 -6.48
C VAL A 163 -6.15 -1.68 -7.66
N LEU A 164 -6.55 -2.31 -8.76
CA LEU A 164 -5.80 -2.29 -10.01
C LEU A 164 -6.17 -1.04 -10.83
N TYR A 165 -5.32 -0.67 -11.77
CA TYR A 165 -5.73 0.31 -12.79
C TYR A 165 -7.02 -0.15 -13.45
N GLU A 166 -7.90 0.78 -13.81
CA GLU A 166 -9.26 0.56 -14.33
C GLU A 166 -10.29 0.17 -13.25
N GLU A 167 -9.89 -0.10 -12.01
CA GLU A 167 -10.81 -0.36 -10.89
C GLU A 167 -11.12 0.94 -10.11
N GLY A 168 -12.32 1.03 -9.54
CA GLY A 168 -12.71 2.12 -8.66
C GLY A 168 -12.16 1.96 -7.25
N LEU A 169 -11.91 3.07 -6.56
CA LEU A 169 -11.59 3.08 -5.14
C LEU A 169 -12.82 2.73 -4.30
N ASP A 170 -12.59 2.15 -3.11
CA ASP A 170 -13.64 1.97 -2.11
C ASP A 170 -14.18 3.33 -1.66
N GLN A 171 -15.48 3.57 -1.92
CA GLN A 171 -16.12 4.86 -1.65
C GLN A 171 -16.25 5.15 -0.16
N GLY A 172 -16.33 4.12 0.69
CA GLY A 172 -16.36 4.28 2.14
C GLY A 172 -15.02 4.77 2.67
N ILE A 173 -13.91 4.14 2.25
CA ILE A 173 -12.55 4.54 2.61
C ILE A 173 -12.24 5.93 2.08
N LEU A 174 -12.62 6.23 0.83
CA LEU A 174 -12.40 7.55 0.22
C LEU A 174 -13.16 8.65 0.98
N SER A 175 -14.44 8.42 1.31
CA SER A 175 -15.26 9.37 2.05
C SER A 175 -14.70 9.63 3.46
N GLU A 176 -14.25 8.58 4.15
CA GLU A 176 -13.61 8.72 5.46
C GLU A 176 -12.27 9.46 5.37
N ALA A 177 -11.47 9.22 4.32
CA ALA A 177 -10.23 9.95 4.08
C ALA A 177 -10.49 11.44 3.88
N VAL A 178 -11.47 11.79 3.04
CA VAL A 178 -11.87 13.20 2.85
C VAL A 178 -12.35 13.81 4.16
N ARG A 179 -13.17 13.11 4.94
CA ARG A 179 -13.68 13.57 6.22
C ARG A 179 -12.53 13.93 7.19
N VAL A 180 -11.59 13.01 7.42
CA VAL A 180 -10.50 13.22 8.38
C VAL A 180 -9.50 14.29 7.94
N ILE A 181 -9.39 14.58 6.63
CA ILE A 181 -8.54 15.65 6.10
C ILE A 181 -9.22 17.01 6.25
N SER A 182 -10.56 17.05 6.23
CA SER A 182 -11.34 18.30 6.25
C SER A 182 -11.65 18.79 7.66
N GLU A 183 -11.51 17.97 8.69
CA GLU A 183 -11.66 18.30 10.10
C GLU A 183 -10.39 18.92 10.70
#